data_bf74517bd05b42ff5cdfb1a2a2adf34c
#
_entry.id   bf74517bd05b42ff5cdfb1a2a2adf34c
#
_cell.length_a   1.000
_cell.length_b   1.000
_cell.length_c   1.000
_cell.angle_alpha   90.00
_cell.angle_beta   90.00
_cell.angle_gamma   90.00
#
_symmetry.space_group_name_H-M   'P 1'
#
loop_
_entity.id
_entity.type
_entity.pdbx_description
1 polymer ?
#
loop_
_entity_poly.entity_id
_entity_poly.type
_entity_poly.pdbx_seq_one_letter_code
_entity_poly.pdbx_strand_id
1 'polypeptide(L)'
;MPAAFLTKTRRRNPEHVTETDRQAAGLPQAVGAHPLRDIMAAVSKNVLGQPLHGCCSDPLTGFYRDGFCRTGDEDLGRHTVCAVMTREFLEFSRAQGNDLSTPQPAVGFPGLKPGDRWCLCASRWADALEAGSAPPIVLQATAKEALELISFDDLFAYAKV
;
A
#
# COMPACT_ATOMS: atom_id res chain seq x y z
N MET A 1 21.75 70.40 10.72
CA MET A 1 22.06 69.36 9.73
C MET A 1 21.64 68.03 10.30
N PRO A 2 20.47 67.42 9.96
CA PRO A 2 20.14 66.09 10.49
C PRO A 2 20.61 65.04 9.48
N ALA A 3 21.25 64.00 10.01
CA ALA A 3 21.76 62.84 9.30
C ALA A 3 20.61 61.93 8.83
N ALA A 4 20.61 61.58 7.54
CA ALA A 4 19.65 60.68 6.96
C ALA A 4 19.94 59.24 7.40
N PHE A 5 18.99 58.58 8.07
CA PHE A 5 18.97 57.14 8.30
C PHE A 5 18.57 56.42 7.01
N LEU A 6 19.53 55.76 6.38
CA LEU A 6 19.29 54.81 5.29
C LEU A 6 18.81 53.47 5.91
N THR A 7 17.53 53.24 5.85
CA THR A 7 16.94 51.89 6.14
C THR A 7 17.30 50.93 5.00
N LYS A 8 18.21 50.01 5.27
CA LYS A 8 18.54 48.87 4.41
C LYS A 8 17.37 47.92 4.39
N THR A 9 16.54 47.98 3.38
CA THR A 9 15.57 46.93 3.08
C THR A 9 16.30 45.63 2.72
N ARG A 10 16.24 44.69 3.64
CA ARG A 10 16.73 43.31 3.45
C ARG A 10 15.85 42.68 2.38
N ARG A 11 16.38 42.49 1.18
CA ARG A 11 15.75 41.62 0.16
C ARG A 11 15.70 40.21 0.72
N ARG A 12 14.50 39.67 0.92
CA ARG A 12 14.31 38.25 1.23
C ARG A 12 14.67 37.46 0.00
N ASN A 13 15.56 36.50 0.17
CA ASN A 13 15.93 35.53 -0.85
C ASN A 13 14.72 34.64 -1.13
N PRO A 14 14.27 34.47 -2.37
CA PRO A 14 13.05 33.72 -2.70
C PRO A 14 13.19 32.17 -2.57
N GLU A 15 14.34 31.68 -2.10
CA GLU A 15 14.63 30.24 -2.16
C GLU A 15 14.32 29.45 -0.88
N HIS A 16 13.68 30.05 0.11
CA HIS A 16 13.35 29.35 1.37
C HIS A 16 11.89 29.59 1.76
N VAL A 17 10.96 29.02 0.99
CA VAL A 17 9.56 28.93 1.38
C VAL A 17 9.42 27.68 2.27
N THR A 18 9.17 27.88 3.55
CA THR A 18 8.97 26.78 4.51
C THR A 18 7.59 26.16 4.32
N GLU A 19 7.44 24.92 4.77
CA GLU A 19 6.17 24.17 4.79
C GLU A 19 5.04 24.99 5.45
N THR A 20 5.38 25.78 6.47
CA THR A 20 4.46 26.66 7.20
C THR A 20 3.94 27.82 6.31
N ASP A 21 4.78 28.35 5.43
CA ASP A 21 4.38 29.43 4.52
C ASP A 21 3.40 28.93 3.44
N ARG A 22 3.49 27.64 3.04
CA ARG A 22 2.55 27.01 2.10
C ARG A 22 1.18 26.78 2.72
N GLN A 23 1.11 26.45 4.01
CA GLN A 23 -0.16 26.30 4.72
C GLN A 23 -0.90 27.63 4.90
N ALA A 24 -0.17 28.71 5.15
CA ALA A 24 -0.75 30.05 5.26
C ALA A 24 -1.28 30.60 3.93
N ALA A 25 -0.77 30.16 2.80
CA ALA A 25 -1.17 30.63 1.47
C ALA A 25 -2.38 29.86 0.88
N GLY A 26 -2.94 28.87 1.58
CA GLY A 26 -4.09 28.07 1.11
C GLY A 26 -3.80 27.29 -0.20
N LEU A 27 -2.52 27.07 -0.51
CA LEU A 27 -2.13 26.27 -1.66
C LEU A 27 -2.52 24.81 -1.39
N PRO A 28 -3.11 24.09 -2.38
CA PRO A 28 -3.42 22.69 -2.22
C PRO A 28 -2.13 21.96 -1.89
N GLN A 29 -2.13 21.29 -0.73
CA GLN A 29 -1.06 20.35 -0.41
C GLN A 29 -1.04 19.35 -1.55
N ALA A 30 0.13 19.13 -2.14
CA ALA A 30 0.34 18.09 -3.10
C ALA A 30 0.13 16.75 -2.37
N VAL A 31 -1.12 16.29 -2.34
CA VAL A 31 -1.46 14.95 -1.91
C VAL A 31 -0.72 14.05 -2.89
N GLY A 32 0.37 13.44 -2.41
CA GLY A 32 1.32 12.60 -3.08
C GLY A 32 0.87 11.78 -4.28
N ALA A 33 0.49 12.46 -5.36
CA ALA A 33 0.44 11.89 -6.67
C ALA A 33 1.89 11.70 -7.13
N HIS A 34 2.43 10.51 -6.87
CA HIS A 34 3.72 10.12 -7.43
C HIS A 34 3.43 9.65 -8.86
N PRO A 35 3.77 10.42 -9.92
CA PRO A 35 3.40 10.07 -11.29
C PRO A 35 3.92 8.70 -11.71
N LEU A 36 5.07 8.27 -11.19
CA LEU A 36 5.60 6.92 -11.41
C LEU A 36 4.75 5.83 -10.78
N ARG A 37 4.18 6.08 -9.58
CA ARG A 37 3.29 5.16 -8.90
C ARG A 37 2.04 4.87 -9.74
N ASP A 38 1.41 5.92 -10.26
CA ASP A 38 0.19 5.81 -11.06
C ASP A 38 0.47 5.16 -12.43
N ILE A 39 1.61 5.47 -13.06
CA ILE A 39 2.04 4.84 -14.30
C ILE A 39 2.31 3.35 -14.09
N MET A 40 3.03 2.96 -13.04
CA MET A 40 3.35 1.56 -12.75
C MET A 40 2.09 0.76 -12.40
N ALA A 41 1.15 1.36 -11.67
CA ALA A 41 -0.15 0.74 -11.40
C ALA A 41 -0.98 0.58 -12.69
N ALA A 42 -0.94 1.56 -13.60
CA ALA A 42 -1.66 1.50 -14.86
C ALA A 42 -1.15 0.42 -15.83
N VAL A 43 0.15 0.07 -15.77
CA VAL A 43 0.73 -1.00 -16.62
C VAL A 43 0.61 -2.38 -15.96
N SER A 44 0.44 -2.45 -14.64
CA SER A 44 0.20 -3.71 -13.92
C SER A 44 -1.23 -4.17 -14.12
N LYS A 45 -1.42 -5.46 -14.36
CA LYS A 45 -2.75 -6.04 -14.55
C LYS A 45 -3.18 -6.86 -13.34
N ASN A 46 -4.47 -6.91 -13.11
CA ASN A 46 -5.07 -7.81 -12.13
C ASN A 46 -5.38 -9.18 -12.75
N VAL A 47 -5.84 -10.12 -11.92
CA VAL A 47 -6.18 -11.49 -12.34
C VAL A 47 -7.32 -11.56 -13.36
N LEU A 48 -8.08 -10.48 -13.56
CA LEU A 48 -9.12 -10.34 -14.57
C LEU A 48 -8.59 -9.78 -15.89
N GLY A 49 -7.29 -9.49 -16.00
CA GLY A 49 -6.67 -8.89 -17.18
C GLY A 49 -6.91 -7.38 -17.35
N GLN A 50 -7.51 -6.74 -16.35
CA GLN A 50 -7.77 -5.30 -16.31
C GLN A 50 -6.62 -4.57 -15.59
N PRO A 51 -6.54 -3.22 -15.64
CA PRO A 51 -5.60 -2.46 -14.81
C PRO A 51 -5.73 -2.81 -13.34
N LEU A 52 -4.59 -2.94 -12.65
CA LEU A 52 -4.55 -3.27 -11.23
C LEU A 52 -5.12 -2.12 -10.40
N HIS A 53 -6.11 -2.43 -9.56
CA HIS A 53 -6.68 -1.48 -8.61
C HIS A 53 -5.86 -1.42 -7.32
N GLY A 54 -5.98 -0.31 -6.58
CA GLY A 54 -5.41 -0.19 -5.24
C GLY A 54 -6.06 -1.18 -4.25
N CYS A 55 -5.25 -1.78 -3.41
CA CYS A 55 -5.71 -2.67 -2.33
C CYS A 55 -6.10 -1.88 -1.09
N CYS A 56 -5.16 -1.15 -0.49
CA CYS A 56 -5.39 -0.32 0.68
C CYS A 56 -4.32 0.76 0.84
N SER A 57 -4.74 1.94 1.28
CA SER A 57 -3.86 3.06 1.63
C SER A 57 -3.75 3.29 3.14
N ASP A 58 -4.68 2.74 3.94
CA ASP A 58 -4.67 2.79 5.39
C ASP A 58 -5.27 1.49 5.98
N PRO A 59 -4.41 0.59 6.48
CA PRO A 59 -2.94 0.65 6.51
C PRO A 59 -2.32 0.58 5.11
N LEU A 60 -1.25 1.35 4.90
CA LEU A 60 -0.56 1.37 3.61
C LEU A 60 0.12 0.03 3.34
N THR A 61 -0.31 -0.65 2.29
CA THR A 61 0.10 -2.01 1.94
C THR A 61 0.93 -2.09 0.67
N GLY A 62 1.32 -3.30 0.31
CA GLY A 62 2.13 -3.62 -0.86
C GLY A 62 3.61 -3.73 -0.55
N PHE A 63 4.33 -4.52 -1.35
CA PHE A 63 5.79 -4.66 -1.21
C PHE A 63 6.49 -3.29 -1.33
N TYR A 64 6.05 -2.46 -2.27
CA TYR A 64 6.58 -1.11 -2.48
C TYR A 64 5.94 -0.04 -1.60
N ARG A 65 5.02 -0.41 -0.69
CA ARG A 65 4.29 0.53 0.18
C ARG A 65 3.62 1.67 -0.60
N ASP A 66 2.97 1.32 -1.68
CA ASP A 66 2.24 2.24 -2.55
C ASP A 66 0.72 1.98 -2.59
N GLY A 67 0.25 0.99 -1.84
CA GLY A 67 -1.16 0.61 -1.76
C GLY A 67 -1.60 -0.40 -2.82
N PHE A 68 -0.68 -0.88 -3.67
CA PHE A 68 -0.96 -1.85 -4.74
C PHE A 68 -0.25 -3.17 -4.48
N CYS A 69 -0.91 -4.28 -4.80
CA CYS A 69 -0.35 -5.63 -4.69
C CYS A 69 0.49 -5.99 -5.92
N ARG A 70 1.33 -5.08 -6.37
CA ARG A 70 2.27 -5.35 -7.48
C ARG A 70 3.56 -5.94 -6.95
N THR A 71 4.22 -6.72 -7.77
CA THR A 71 5.46 -7.44 -7.45
C THR A 71 6.57 -7.11 -8.45
N GLY A 72 7.78 -7.52 -8.15
CA GLY A 72 8.98 -7.41 -8.96
C GLY A 72 10.00 -8.47 -8.55
N ASP A 73 11.16 -8.46 -9.18
CA ASP A 73 12.19 -9.48 -8.95
C ASP A 73 12.73 -9.49 -7.51
N GLU A 74 12.66 -8.36 -6.81
CA GLU A 74 13.09 -8.23 -5.41
C GLU A 74 12.07 -8.80 -4.42
N ASP A 75 10.81 -8.93 -4.84
CA ASP A 75 9.73 -9.43 -3.98
C ASP A 75 9.66 -10.96 -4.00
N LEU A 76 10.52 -11.58 -3.23
CA LEU A 76 10.59 -13.05 -3.12
C LEU A 76 9.30 -13.66 -2.54
N GLY A 77 8.56 -12.90 -1.75
CA GLY A 77 7.28 -13.31 -1.14
C GLY A 77 6.11 -13.24 -2.12
N ARG A 78 6.25 -12.54 -3.25
CA ARG A 78 5.15 -12.32 -4.21
C ARG A 78 3.91 -11.77 -3.52
N HIS A 79 3.97 -10.53 -3.02
CA HIS A 79 2.87 -9.86 -2.32
C HIS A 79 1.76 -9.42 -3.29
N THR A 80 1.13 -10.37 -3.93
CA THR A 80 0.26 -10.18 -5.09
C THR A 80 -1.22 -10.31 -4.80
N VAL A 81 -1.62 -10.85 -3.65
CA VAL A 81 -3.01 -11.13 -3.30
C VAL A 81 -3.58 -10.05 -2.39
N CYS A 82 -4.56 -9.28 -2.86
CA CYS A 82 -5.28 -8.34 -2.02
C CYS A 82 -6.32 -9.08 -1.18
N ALA A 83 -5.95 -9.42 0.04
CA ALA A 83 -6.77 -10.19 0.96
C ALA A 83 -7.49 -9.28 1.97
N VAL A 84 -8.72 -9.68 2.35
CA VAL A 84 -9.48 -9.05 3.42
C VAL A 84 -9.30 -9.87 4.68
N MET A 85 -8.63 -9.32 5.68
CA MET A 85 -8.28 -10.04 6.90
C MET A 85 -9.51 -10.58 7.61
N THR A 86 -9.41 -11.84 8.07
CA THR A 86 -10.36 -12.47 8.97
C THR A 86 -9.64 -12.87 10.26
N ARG A 87 -10.39 -13.08 11.32
CA ARG A 87 -9.83 -13.57 12.58
C ARG A 87 -9.13 -14.90 12.37
N GLU A 88 -9.79 -15.82 11.70
CA GLU A 88 -9.31 -17.19 11.43
C GLU A 88 -7.98 -17.17 10.68
N PHE A 89 -7.88 -16.32 9.64
CA PHE A 89 -6.63 -16.18 8.89
C PHE A 89 -5.52 -15.55 9.75
N LEU A 90 -5.81 -14.51 10.51
CA LEU A 90 -4.81 -13.86 11.37
C LEU A 90 -4.26 -14.81 12.43
N GLU A 91 -5.11 -15.63 13.04
CA GLU A 91 -4.72 -16.67 14.00
C GLU A 91 -3.87 -17.76 13.32
N PHE A 92 -4.30 -18.24 12.15
CA PHE A 92 -3.55 -19.21 11.36
C PHE A 92 -2.17 -18.65 10.99
N SER A 93 -2.10 -17.45 10.45
CA SER A 93 -0.85 -16.80 10.03
C SER A 93 0.13 -16.64 11.19
N ARG A 94 -0.37 -16.24 12.36
CA ARG A 94 0.44 -16.16 13.58
C ARG A 94 0.99 -17.52 13.98
N ALA A 95 0.17 -18.57 13.95
CA ALA A 95 0.59 -19.93 14.27
C ALA A 95 1.67 -20.47 13.30
N GLN A 96 1.65 -20.00 12.06
CA GLN A 96 2.66 -20.30 11.03
C GLN A 96 3.92 -19.39 11.10
N GLY A 97 4.05 -18.60 12.16
CA GLY A 97 5.22 -17.73 12.37
C GLY A 97 5.15 -16.39 11.64
N ASN A 98 4.04 -16.05 11.00
CA ASN A 98 3.81 -14.76 10.35
C ASN A 98 2.76 -13.95 11.11
N ASP A 99 3.18 -13.28 12.17
CA ASP A 99 2.28 -12.46 12.99
C ASP A 99 1.98 -11.13 12.30
N LEU A 100 0.78 -11.03 11.75
CA LEU A 100 0.26 -9.82 11.12
C LEU A 100 -0.61 -8.97 12.07
N SER A 101 -0.86 -9.43 13.29
CA SER A 101 -1.77 -8.75 14.23
C SER A 101 -1.04 -7.82 15.19
N THR A 102 0.22 -8.13 15.52
CA THR A 102 0.98 -7.35 16.49
C THR A 102 1.60 -6.12 15.83
N PRO A 103 1.34 -4.90 16.35
CA PRO A 103 1.98 -3.69 15.86
C PRO A 103 3.52 -3.75 15.94
N GLN A 104 4.20 -3.22 14.95
CA GLN A 104 5.65 -3.08 14.89
C GLN A 104 6.02 -1.62 14.55
N PRO A 105 6.01 -0.72 15.55
CA PRO A 105 6.22 0.72 15.33
C PRO A 105 7.55 1.05 14.68
N ALA A 106 8.60 0.26 14.94
CA ALA A 106 9.93 0.47 14.38
C ALA A 106 9.96 0.43 12.83
N VAL A 107 9.01 -0.27 12.20
CA VAL A 107 8.86 -0.37 10.75
C VAL A 107 7.55 0.26 10.24
N GLY A 108 6.88 1.02 11.09
CA GLY A 108 5.62 1.70 10.75
C GLY A 108 4.45 0.74 10.46
N PHE A 109 4.48 -0.48 11.02
CA PHE A 109 3.41 -1.46 10.84
C PHE A 109 2.42 -1.39 12.01
N PRO A 110 1.13 -1.03 11.75
CA PRO A 110 0.16 -0.81 12.83
C PRO A 110 -0.46 -2.10 13.41
N GLY A 111 -0.16 -3.26 12.83
CA GLY A 111 -0.92 -4.50 13.05
C GLY A 111 -2.25 -4.51 12.32
N LEU A 112 -2.67 -5.69 11.87
CA LEU A 112 -3.92 -5.87 11.13
C LEU A 112 -5.00 -6.44 12.03
N LYS A 113 -6.24 -6.08 11.73
CA LYS A 113 -7.45 -6.58 12.37
C LYS A 113 -8.46 -7.05 11.31
N PRO A 114 -9.44 -7.86 11.70
CA PRO A 114 -10.49 -8.30 10.77
C PRO A 114 -11.12 -7.11 10.03
N GLY A 115 -11.26 -7.26 8.71
CA GLY A 115 -11.76 -6.23 7.81
C GLY A 115 -10.68 -5.40 7.11
N ASP A 116 -9.46 -5.35 7.63
CA ASP A 116 -8.35 -4.67 6.96
C ASP A 116 -7.99 -5.38 5.64
N ARG A 117 -7.54 -4.61 4.65
CA ARG A 117 -7.01 -5.16 3.41
C ARG A 117 -5.50 -5.14 3.43
N TRP A 118 -4.91 -6.20 2.92
CA TRP A 118 -3.47 -6.34 2.89
C TRP A 118 -3.00 -7.09 1.64
N CYS A 119 -1.89 -6.64 1.06
CA CYS A 119 -1.21 -7.37 0.01
C CYS A 119 -0.44 -8.53 0.62
N LEU A 120 -1.00 -9.72 0.50
CA LEU A 120 -0.50 -10.93 1.09
C LEU A 120 0.43 -11.66 0.13
N CYS A 121 1.44 -12.34 0.67
CA CYS A 121 2.25 -13.28 -0.10
C CYS A 121 1.36 -14.37 -0.72
N ALA A 122 1.52 -14.64 -2.01
CA ALA A 122 0.73 -15.65 -2.72
C ALA A 122 0.87 -17.04 -2.08
N SER A 123 2.09 -17.43 -1.69
CA SER A 123 2.34 -18.70 -0.99
C SER A 123 1.62 -18.78 0.35
N ARG A 124 1.60 -17.68 1.14
CA ARG A 124 0.90 -17.66 2.42
C ARG A 124 -0.61 -17.79 2.29
N TRP A 125 -1.16 -17.21 1.21
CA TRP A 125 -2.58 -17.40 0.91
C TRP A 125 -2.88 -18.84 0.48
N ALA A 126 -2.01 -19.45 -0.36
CA ALA A 126 -2.15 -20.84 -0.77
C ALA A 126 -2.06 -21.81 0.42
N ASP A 127 -1.12 -21.61 1.34
CA ASP A 127 -1.00 -22.40 2.59
C ASP A 127 -2.29 -22.30 3.42
N ALA A 128 -2.87 -21.09 3.51
CA ALA A 128 -4.12 -20.88 4.22
C ALA A 128 -5.31 -21.55 3.50
N LEU A 129 -5.31 -21.60 2.17
CA LEU A 129 -6.31 -22.30 1.39
C LEU A 129 -6.29 -23.81 1.70
N GLU A 130 -5.13 -24.42 1.69
CA GLU A 130 -4.96 -25.83 2.03
C GLU A 130 -5.41 -26.14 3.47
N ALA A 131 -5.20 -25.19 4.38
CA ALA A 131 -5.62 -25.32 5.78
C ALA A 131 -7.10 -24.96 6.04
N GLY A 132 -7.84 -24.51 5.02
CA GLY A 132 -9.22 -24.08 5.16
C GLY A 132 -9.41 -22.75 5.89
N SER A 133 -8.35 -21.92 5.95
CA SER A 133 -8.32 -20.62 6.65
C SER A 133 -8.06 -19.43 5.72
N ALA A 134 -8.14 -19.63 4.41
CA ALA A 134 -7.88 -18.57 3.43
C ALA A 134 -8.88 -17.41 3.59
N PRO A 135 -8.38 -16.16 3.63
CA PRO A 135 -9.24 -14.98 3.71
C PRO A 135 -9.85 -14.66 2.34
N PRO A 136 -11.01 -13.97 2.31
CA PRO A 136 -11.57 -13.44 1.06
C PRO A 136 -10.60 -12.48 0.38
N ILE A 137 -10.71 -12.37 -0.94
CA ILE A 137 -9.84 -11.52 -1.74
C ILE A 137 -10.62 -10.53 -2.61
N VAL A 138 -9.93 -9.48 -3.06
CA VAL A 138 -10.43 -8.50 -4.02
C VAL A 138 -9.76 -8.76 -5.35
N LEU A 139 -10.47 -9.37 -6.31
CA LEU A 139 -9.92 -9.77 -7.62
C LEU A 139 -9.32 -8.60 -8.40
N GLN A 140 -10.01 -7.46 -8.40
CA GLN A 140 -9.57 -6.26 -9.11
C GLN A 140 -8.24 -5.69 -8.58
N ALA A 141 -7.94 -5.96 -7.31
CA ALA A 141 -6.72 -5.50 -6.64
C ALA A 141 -5.68 -6.60 -6.42
N THR A 142 -5.95 -7.82 -6.92
CA THR A 142 -5.03 -8.96 -6.90
C THR A 142 -4.28 -8.99 -8.23
N ALA A 143 -2.94 -8.93 -8.18
CA ALA A 143 -2.11 -8.89 -9.37
C ALA A 143 -2.16 -10.20 -10.15
N LYS A 144 -2.06 -10.12 -11.49
CA LYS A 144 -2.10 -11.31 -12.36
C LYS A 144 -0.98 -12.32 -12.04
N GLU A 145 0.13 -11.86 -11.49
CA GLU A 145 1.26 -12.68 -11.06
C GLU A 145 0.89 -13.68 -9.94
N ALA A 146 -0.22 -13.45 -9.23
CA ALA A 146 -0.77 -14.44 -8.29
C ALA A 146 -1.10 -15.77 -8.99
N LEU A 147 -1.46 -15.73 -10.29
CA LEU A 147 -1.78 -16.90 -11.10
C LEU A 147 -0.59 -17.83 -11.36
N GLU A 148 0.63 -17.39 -11.07
CA GLU A 148 1.82 -18.25 -11.12
C GLU A 148 1.82 -19.33 -10.02
N LEU A 149 1.13 -19.07 -8.91
CA LEU A 149 1.08 -19.96 -7.74
C LEU A 149 -0.33 -20.47 -7.40
N ILE A 150 -1.37 -19.73 -7.77
CA ILE A 150 -2.75 -20.00 -7.37
C ILE A 150 -3.62 -20.06 -8.62
N SER A 151 -4.51 -21.04 -8.72
CA SER A 151 -5.44 -21.13 -9.83
C SER A 151 -6.46 -19.98 -9.80
N PHE A 152 -6.94 -19.57 -10.97
CA PHE A 152 -7.99 -18.56 -11.04
C PHE A 152 -9.28 -19.03 -10.35
N ASP A 153 -9.62 -20.31 -10.47
CA ASP A 153 -10.82 -20.89 -9.86
C ASP A 153 -10.78 -20.79 -8.33
N ASP A 154 -9.63 -21.06 -7.73
CA ASP A 154 -9.43 -20.90 -6.28
C ASP A 154 -9.57 -19.44 -5.85
N LEU A 155 -8.94 -18.52 -6.58
CA LEU A 155 -9.06 -17.08 -6.31
C LEU A 155 -10.51 -16.61 -6.47
N PHE A 156 -11.19 -17.06 -7.52
CA PHE A 156 -12.57 -16.69 -7.79
C PHE A 156 -13.54 -17.20 -6.72
N ALA A 157 -13.32 -18.41 -6.21
CA ALA A 157 -14.13 -18.99 -5.12
C ALA A 157 -14.07 -18.15 -3.82
N TYR A 158 -12.98 -17.44 -3.60
CA TYR A 158 -12.78 -16.57 -2.42
C TYR A 158 -12.98 -15.08 -2.73
N ALA A 159 -13.48 -14.75 -3.92
CA ALA A 159 -13.72 -13.36 -4.29
C ALA A 159 -14.76 -12.71 -3.36
N LYS A 160 -14.40 -11.57 -2.80
CA LYS A 160 -15.35 -10.71 -2.09
C LYS A 160 -16.17 -9.93 -3.13
N VAL A 161 -17.44 -10.12 -3.09
CA VAL A 161 -18.42 -9.39 -3.91
C VAL A 161 -18.73 -8.05 -3.27
#